data_da75a42df67022a90a6a9a6535497a3a
#
_entry.id   da75a42df67022a90a6a9a6535497a3a
#
_cell.length_a   1.000
_cell.length_b   1.000
_cell.length_c   1.000
_cell.angle_alpha   90.00
_cell.angle_beta   90.00
_cell.angle_gamma   90.00
#
_symmetry.space_group_name_H-M   'P 1'
#
loop_
_entity.id
_entity.type
_entity.pdbx_description
1 polymer ?
#
loop_
_entity_poly.entity_id
_entity_poly.type
_entity_poly.pdbx_seq_one_letter_code
_entity_poly.pdbx_strand_id
1 'polypeptide(L)'
;MSRNNWPYVLCVAVVLSLGPRAFADRDHDGDHGQGHGHAYGHDKDDKGKHDRDDNRGYYRDHERDLRGWYAGHRDHLPPGLAKRDELPPGLERQLVVRGTLPPGLRSRMHPCPVEVEGYLPPPPVGYMHAAIGGHIVLVNRRTFFVLDVFHFEL
;
A
#
# COMPACT_ATOMS: atom_id res chain seq x y z
N MET A 1 3.43 38.49 37.65
CA MET A 1 4.42 37.83 38.54
C MET A 1 3.81 36.53 39.00
N SER A 2 4.18 35.42 38.40
CA SER A 2 4.17 34.10 39.05
C SER A 2 4.94 33.15 38.14
N ARG A 3 6.11 32.76 38.59
CA ARG A 3 7.06 31.87 37.95
C ARG A 3 6.78 30.48 38.52
N ASN A 4 6.40 29.54 37.68
CA ASN A 4 6.37 28.12 38.05
C ASN A 4 7.54 27.40 37.40
N ASN A 5 8.57 27.18 38.19
CA ASN A 5 9.64 26.24 37.95
C ASN A 5 9.11 24.82 38.16
N TRP A 6 9.29 23.94 37.16
CA TRP A 6 9.14 22.51 37.34
C TRP A 6 10.50 21.85 37.18
N PRO A 7 10.96 21.11 38.18
CA PRO A 7 12.28 20.48 38.14
C PRO A 7 12.29 19.21 37.31
N TYR A 8 13.43 19.02 36.68
CA TYR A 8 13.85 17.83 35.93
C TYR A 8 13.85 16.60 36.81
N VAL A 9 13.24 15.50 36.35
CA VAL A 9 13.49 14.15 36.84
C VAL A 9 14.21 13.38 35.76
N LEU A 10 15.49 13.18 35.97
CA LEU A 10 16.40 12.29 35.26
C LEU A 10 16.08 10.86 35.71
N CYS A 11 15.66 10.00 34.80
CA CYS A 11 15.75 8.56 34.97
C CYS A 11 16.61 7.98 33.86
N VAL A 12 17.86 7.74 34.21
CA VAL A 12 18.82 6.93 33.47
C VAL A 12 18.55 5.47 33.81
N ALA A 13 18.22 4.67 32.85
CA ALA A 13 18.31 3.21 32.96
C ALA A 13 19.06 2.65 31.76
N VAL A 14 20.32 2.38 32.00
CA VAL A 14 21.23 1.62 31.14
C VAL A 14 20.95 0.13 31.38
N VAL A 15 20.61 -0.62 30.34
CA VAL A 15 20.78 -2.06 30.33
C VAL A 15 21.44 -2.48 29.02
N LEU A 16 22.74 -2.68 29.13
CA LEU A 16 23.58 -3.43 28.18
C LEU A 16 23.36 -4.93 28.44
N SER A 17 22.97 -5.68 27.42
CA SER A 17 23.22 -7.10 27.40
C SER A 17 23.60 -7.51 25.97
N LEU A 18 24.92 -7.54 25.75
CA LEU A 18 25.55 -8.24 24.61
C LEU A 18 25.48 -9.76 24.88
N GLY A 19 24.98 -10.51 23.92
CA GLY A 19 25.17 -11.94 23.85
C GLY A 19 25.40 -12.37 22.41
N PRO A 20 26.61 -12.81 22.03
CA PRO A 20 26.82 -13.44 20.73
C PRO A 20 26.35 -14.91 20.78
N ARG A 21 25.44 -15.29 19.90
CA ARG A 21 25.15 -16.69 19.65
C ARG A 21 25.88 -17.13 18.38
N ALA A 22 26.91 -17.91 18.60
CA ALA A 22 27.56 -18.73 17.58
C ALA A 22 26.57 -19.82 17.13
N PHE A 23 26.31 -19.91 15.84
CA PHE A 23 25.71 -21.09 15.23
C PHE A 23 26.83 -21.94 14.65
N ALA A 24 26.92 -23.15 15.20
CA ALA A 24 27.81 -24.19 14.73
C ALA A 24 27.24 -24.81 13.47
N ASP A 25 28.09 -24.91 12.47
CA ASP A 25 27.93 -25.74 11.29
C ASP A 25 27.71 -27.20 11.73
N ARG A 26 26.76 -27.85 11.09
CA ARG A 26 26.61 -29.29 11.17
C ARG A 26 26.45 -29.81 9.75
N ASP A 27 27.59 -30.20 9.19
CA ASP A 27 27.66 -31.04 8.01
C ASP A 27 26.95 -32.39 8.33
N HIS A 28 26.09 -32.81 7.44
CA HIS A 28 25.57 -34.16 7.42
C HIS A 28 25.52 -34.66 5.98
N ASP A 29 26.60 -35.34 5.64
CA ASP A 29 26.71 -36.22 4.48
C ASP A 29 25.89 -37.50 4.69
N GLY A 30 25.35 -38.05 3.61
CA GLY A 30 24.84 -39.39 3.49
C GLY A 30 23.35 -39.45 3.16
N ASP A 31 22.85 -40.11 2.20
CA ASP A 31 23.14 -41.32 1.51
C ASP A 31 22.03 -41.60 0.51
N HIS A 32 22.29 -42.35 -0.52
CA HIS A 32 21.45 -42.74 -1.62
C HIS A 32 20.18 -43.53 -1.19
N GLY A 33 19.02 -43.11 -1.72
CA GLY A 33 17.79 -43.88 -1.66
C GLY A 33 17.03 -43.81 -2.98
N GLN A 34 17.25 -44.79 -3.88
CA GLN A 34 16.36 -45.04 -5.02
C GLN A 34 15.02 -45.56 -4.49
N GLY A 35 13.95 -44.83 -4.77
CA GLY A 35 12.59 -45.21 -4.42
C GLY A 35 11.64 -44.98 -5.60
N HIS A 36 11.17 -46.08 -6.15
CA HIS A 36 10.28 -46.26 -7.30
C HIS A 36 9.03 -45.40 -7.27
N GLY A 37 8.69 -44.89 -8.47
CA GLY A 37 7.45 -44.19 -8.72
C GLY A 37 6.21 -45.04 -8.49
N HIS A 38 5.22 -44.41 -7.86
CA HIS A 38 3.84 -44.79 -8.01
C HIS A 38 3.09 -43.52 -8.44
N ALA A 39 2.75 -43.47 -9.74
CA ALA A 39 1.79 -42.55 -10.28
C ALA A 39 0.41 -42.93 -9.72
N TYR A 40 -0.02 -42.23 -8.69
CA TYR A 40 -1.44 -42.15 -8.34
C TYR A 40 -1.95 -40.84 -8.94
N GLY A 41 -2.82 -40.96 -9.95
CA GLY A 41 -3.62 -39.89 -10.45
C GLY A 41 -4.48 -39.35 -9.30
N HIS A 42 -4.12 -38.16 -8.83
CA HIS A 42 -5.03 -37.37 -8.02
C HIS A 42 -6.00 -36.69 -8.97
N ASP A 43 -7.21 -37.19 -8.99
CA ASP A 43 -8.37 -36.40 -9.41
C ASP A 43 -8.35 -35.12 -8.55
N LYS A 44 -7.96 -34.04 -9.18
CA LYS A 44 -8.08 -32.70 -8.59
C LYS A 44 -9.55 -32.35 -8.59
N ASP A 45 -10.22 -32.65 -7.50
CA ASP A 45 -11.46 -32.01 -7.15
C ASP A 45 -11.25 -30.50 -7.23
N ASP A 46 -11.90 -29.90 -8.22
CA ASP A 46 -11.93 -28.47 -8.53
C ASP A 46 -12.77 -27.70 -7.49
N LYS A 47 -12.46 -27.90 -6.22
CA LYS A 47 -13.05 -27.22 -5.07
C LYS A 47 -11.99 -26.38 -4.36
N GLY A 48 -11.73 -25.19 -4.87
CA GLY A 48 -10.80 -24.28 -4.20
C GLY A 48 -10.43 -23.05 -5.00
N LYS A 49 -11.27 -22.65 -5.94
CA LYS A 49 -10.95 -21.53 -6.84
C LYS A 49 -11.68 -20.21 -6.49
N HIS A 50 -12.41 -20.19 -5.38
CA HIS A 50 -13.20 -19.01 -5.02
C HIS A 50 -12.58 -18.05 -3.99
N ASP A 51 -11.48 -18.44 -3.31
CA ASP A 51 -10.94 -17.62 -2.22
C ASP A 51 -9.67 -16.82 -2.59
N ARG A 52 -9.27 -16.82 -3.87
CA ARG A 52 -8.05 -16.09 -4.31
C ARG A 52 -8.33 -14.73 -4.94
N ASP A 53 -9.57 -14.36 -5.13
CA ASP A 53 -9.94 -13.15 -5.86
C ASP A 53 -10.16 -11.90 -4.99
N ASP A 54 -10.25 -12.05 -3.66
CA ASP A 54 -10.52 -10.92 -2.74
C ASP A 54 -9.32 -9.97 -2.55
N ASN A 55 -8.17 -10.29 -3.12
CA ASN A 55 -7.00 -9.41 -3.08
C ASN A 55 -6.75 -8.65 -4.39
N ARG A 56 -7.70 -8.66 -5.31
CA ARG A 56 -7.64 -7.82 -6.52
C ARG A 56 -7.86 -6.39 -6.09
N GLY A 57 -6.95 -5.49 -6.52
CA GLY A 57 -7.09 -4.07 -6.26
C GLY A 57 -8.42 -3.54 -6.78
N TYR A 58 -9.03 -2.63 -6.05
CA TYR A 58 -10.34 -2.03 -6.36
C TYR A 58 -10.38 -1.40 -7.76
N TYR A 59 -9.25 -0.87 -8.24
CA TYR A 59 -9.14 -0.21 -9.53
C TYR A 59 -8.78 -1.14 -10.70
N ARG A 60 -8.50 -2.41 -10.45
CA ARG A 60 -7.94 -3.33 -11.43
C ARG A 60 -8.75 -3.43 -12.72
N ASP A 61 -10.07 -3.56 -12.59
CA ASP A 61 -10.94 -3.73 -13.75
C ASP A 61 -11.12 -2.44 -14.55
N HIS A 62 -10.77 -1.29 -13.97
CA HIS A 62 -10.85 0.05 -14.55
C HIS A 62 -9.49 0.59 -15.02
N GLU A 63 -8.43 -0.16 -14.82
CA GLU A 63 -7.05 0.28 -15.11
C GLU A 63 -6.86 0.73 -16.55
N ARG A 64 -7.42 -0.01 -17.51
CA ARG A 64 -7.31 0.32 -18.94
C ARG A 64 -7.94 1.67 -19.26
N ASP A 65 -9.12 1.92 -18.72
CA ASP A 65 -9.88 3.12 -19.00
C ASP A 65 -9.23 4.33 -18.35
N LEU A 66 -8.74 4.18 -17.13
CA LEU A 66 -7.99 5.21 -16.41
C LEU A 66 -6.69 5.59 -17.11
N ARG A 67 -5.92 4.60 -17.60
CA ARG A 67 -4.70 4.85 -18.38
C ARG A 67 -5.02 5.50 -19.72
N GLY A 68 -6.10 5.09 -20.38
CA GLY A 68 -6.59 5.70 -21.62
C GLY A 68 -6.98 7.16 -21.43
N TRP A 69 -7.76 7.46 -20.40
CA TRP A 69 -8.10 8.82 -20.03
C TRP A 69 -6.86 9.67 -19.76
N TYR A 70 -5.94 9.20 -18.94
CA TYR A 70 -4.71 9.90 -18.61
C TYR A 70 -3.86 10.20 -19.83
N ALA A 71 -3.69 9.24 -20.73
CA ALA A 71 -2.92 9.41 -21.96
C ALA A 71 -3.50 10.49 -22.88
N GLY A 72 -4.85 10.62 -22.89
CA GLY A 72 -5.56 11.66 -23.68
C GLY A 72 -5.53 13.05 -23.07
N HIS A 73 -5.19 13.20 -21.79
CA HIS A 73 -5.28 14.47 -21.05
C HIS A 73 -3.94 14.95 -20.48
N ARG A 74 -2.81 14.40 -20.93
CA ARG A 74 -1.46 14.70 -20.40
C ARG A 74 -1.13 16.18 -20.30
N ASP A 75 -1.60 16.98 -21.26
CA ASP A 75 -1.28 18.41 -21.35
C ASP A 75 -2.15 19.29 -20.42
N HIS A 76 -3.27 18.76 -19.92
CA HIS A 76 -4.27 19.49 -19.14
C HIS A 76 -4.77 18.67 -17.94
N LEU A 77 -3.86 18.11 -17.19
CA LEU A 77 -4.23 17.32 -16.00
C LEU A 77 -4.77 18.21 -14.88
N PRO A 78 -5.84 17.75 -14.20
CA PRO A 78 -6.39 18.43 -13.06
C PRO A 78 -5.42 18.51 -11.87
N PRO A 79 -5.65 19.44 -10.91
CA PRO A 79 -4.89 19.51 -9.67
C PRO A 79 -4.86 18.15 -8.95
N GLY A 80 -3.69 17.80 -8.41
CA GLY A 80 -3.44 16.52 -7.75
C GLY A 80 -3.02 15.39 -8.69
N LEU A 81 -3.23 15.52 -10.02
CA LEU A 81 -2.79 14.57 -11.03
C LEU A 81 -1.72 15.14 -11.96
N ALA A 82 -1.50 16.45 -11.93
CA ALA A 82 -0.50 17.09 -12.75
C ALA A 82 0.93 16.78 -12.25
N LYS A 83 1.89 16.73 -13.18
CA LYS A 83 3.30 16.47 -12.86
C LYS A 83 3.88 17.42 -11.80
N ARG A 84 3.40 18.66 -11.75
CA ARG A 84 3.79 19.65 -10.71
C ARG A 84 3.37 19.24 -9.29
N ASP A 85 2.38 18.37 -9.17
CA ASP A 85 1.82 17.90 -7.90
C ASP A 85 2.44 16.59 -7.45
N GLU A 86 3.40 16.04 -8.23
CA GLU A 86 4.12 14.80 -7.96
C GLU A 86 4.70 14.80 -6.54
N LEU A 87 4.59 13.66 -5.89
CA LEU A 87 5.10 13.50 -4.54
C LEU A 87 6.63 13.36 -4.54
N PRO A 88 7.32 14.02 -3.60
CA PRO A 88 8.70 13.67 -3.32
C PRO A 88 8.81 12.18 -2.94
N PRO A 89 9.91 11.48 -3.32
CA PRO A 89 10.06 10.04 -3.09
C PRO A 89 9.85 9.60 -1.64
N GLY A 90 10.14 10.47 -0.67
CA GLY A 90 9.93 10.21 0.76
C GLY A 90 8.45 10.20 1.17
N LEU A 91 7.60 11.00 0.51
CA LEU A 91 6.16 11.03 0.75
C LEU A 91 5.44 9.95 -0.07
N GLU A 92 5.91 9.68 -1.27
CA GLU A 92 5.36 8.62 -2.12
C GLU A 92 5.42 7.24 -1.43
N ARG A 93 6.54 6.93 -0.78
CA ARG A 93 6.70 5.70 0.03
C ARG A 93 5.74 5.60 1.21
N GLN A 94 5.14 6.71 1.63
CA GLN A 94 4.16 6.74 2.72
C GLN A 94 2.72 6.54 2.21
N LEU A 95 2.53 6.55 0.89
CA LEU A 95 1.25 6.24 0.27
C LEU A 95 1.11 4.72 0.14
N VAL A 96 0.67 4.08 1.21
CA VAL A 96 0.62 2.62 1.33
C VAL A 96 -0.82 2.13 1.29
N VAL A 97 -1.11 1.17 0.43
CA VAL A 97 -2.39 0.45 0.40
C VAL A 97 -2.60 -0.28 1.73
N ARG A 98 -3.81 -0.21 2.27
CA ARG A 98 -4.19 -0.74 3.59
C ARG A 98 -3.44 -0.09 4.76
N GLY A 99 -2.92 1.12 4.54
CA GLY A 99 -2.34 1.98 5.56
C GLY A 99 -3.21 3.19 5.85
N THR A 100 -2.85 3.95 6.89
CA THR A 100 -3.51 5.24 7.18
C THR A 100 -2.72 6.37 6.53
N LEU A 101 -3.41 7.24 5.82
CA LEU A 101 -2.80 8.39 5.15
C LEU A 101 -2.17 9.35 6.16
N PRO A 102 -0.84 9.58 6.12
CA PRO A 102 -0.16 10.49 7.03
C PRO A 102 -0.64 11.95 6.89
N PRO A 103 -0.53 12.78 7.93
CA PRO A 103 -0.95 14.19 7.87
C PRO A 103 -0.35 14.99 6.71
N GLY A 104 0.92 14.74 6.37
CA GLY A 104 1.60 15.38 5.24
C GLY A 104 1.00 15.06 3.87
N LEU A 105 0.40 13.89 3.71
CA LEU A 105 -0.32 13.51 2.49
C LEU A 105 -1.77 13.99 2.51
N ARG A 106 -2.40 14.07 3.69
CA ARG A 106 -3.78 14.61 3.80
C ARG A 106 -3.87 16.06 3.33
N SER A 107 -2.86 16.88 3.64
CA SER A 107 -2.80 18.27 3.19
C SER A 107 -2.61 18.44 1.68
N ARG A 108 -2.21 17.38 0.98
CA ARG A 108 -2.02 17.35 -0.48
C ARG A 108 -3.16 16.66 -1.23
N MET A 109 -4.19 16.27 -0.50
CA MET A 109 -5.35 15.60 -1.06
C MET A 109 -6.24 16.59 -1.77
N HIS A 110 -6.55 16.32 -3.04
CA HIS A 110 -7.52 17.04 -3.85
C HIS A 110 -8.75 16.17 -4.09
N PRO A 111 -9.94 16.75 -4.26
CA PRO A 111 -11.09 16.01 -4.74
C PRO A 111 -10.75 15.28 -6.05
N CYS A 112 -11.29 14.08 -6.24
CA CYS A 112 -11.15 13.39 -7.51
C CYS A 112 -11.82 14.24 -8.62
N PRO A 113 -11.15 14.46 -9.74
CA PRO A 113 -11.74 15.19 -10.86
C PRO A 113 -12.97 14.48 -11.41
N VAL A 114 -14.03 15.24 -11.72
CA VAL A 114 -15.31 14.68 -12.19
C VAL A 114 -15.13 13.87 -13.48
N GLU A 115 -14.21 14.29 -14.33
CA GLU A 115 -13.87 13.62 -15.58
C GLU A 115 -13.29 12.23 -15.33
N VAL A 116 -12.56 12.04 -14.22
CA VAL A 116 -11.98 10.74 -13.82
C VAL A 116 -13.01 9.89 -13.09
N GLU A 117 -13.86 10.50 -12.27
CA GLU A 117 -14.86 9.75 -11.51
C GLU A 117 -15.80 8.93 -12.39
N GLY A 118 -16.05 9.38 -13.62
CA GLY A 118 -16.86 8.63 -14.60
C GLY A 118 -16.23 7.30 -15.05
N TYR A 119 -14.94 7.12 -14.86
CA TYR A 119 -14.21 5.88 -15.16
C TYR A 119 -13.94 5.02 -13.94
N LEU A 120 -14.31 5.50 -12.75
CA LEU A 120 -14.11 4.79 -11.49
C LEU A 120 -15.37 4.05 -11.06
N PRO A 121 -15.22 2.92 -10.38
CA PRO A 121 -16.35 2.28 -9.73
C PRO A 121 -16.88 3.18 -8.60
N PRO A 122 -18.18 3.12 -8.24
CA PRO A 122 -18.72 3.93 -7.15
C PRO A 122 -18.05 3.57 -5.82
N PRO A 123 -17.56 4.55 -5.04
CA PRO A 123 -16.83 4.25 -3.82
C PRO A 123 -17.72 3.55 -2.78
N PRO A 124 -17.17 2.60 -2.00
CA PRO A 124 -17.90 1.97 -0.90
C PRO A 124 -18.38 2.98 0.14
N VAL A 125 -19.38 2.62 0.92
CA VAL A 125 -19.93 3.48 1.97
C VAL A 125 -18.83 3.95 2.93
N GLY A 126 -18.73 5.27 3.12
CA GLY A 126 -17.72 5.89 3.98
C GLY A 126 -16.37 6.14 3.31
N TYR A 127 -16.21 5.75 2.04
CA TYR A 127 -15.00 6.03 1.25
C TYR A 127 -15.24 7.15 0.24
N MET A 128 -14.16 7.67 -0.31
CA MET A 128 -14.15 8.62 -1.42
C MET A 128 -12.91 8.42 -2.27
N HIS A 129 -12.99 8.81 -3.53
CA HIS A 129 -11.83 8.96 -4.39
C HIS A 129 -11.19 10.33 -4.14
N ALA A 130 -9.88 10.36 -4.12
CA ALA A 130 -9.10 11.59 -4.02
C ALA A 130 -7.88 11.51 -4.92
N ALA A 131 -7.42 12.66 -5.41
CA ALA A 131 -6.19 12.80 -6.17
C ALA A 131 -5.05 13.28 -5.25
N ILE A 132 -3.93 12.57 -5.28
CA ILE A 132 -2.75 12.88 -4.46
C ILE A 132 -1.49 12.61 -5.28
N GLY A 133 -0.75 13.66 -5.65
CA GLY A 133 0.58 13.50 -6.21
C GLY A 133 0.69 12.65 -7.47
N GLY A 134 -0.28 12.72 -8.36
CA GLY A 134 -0.33 11.89 -9.57
C GLY A 134 -1.02 10.54 -9.39
N HIS A 135 -1.65 10.28 -8.24
CA HIS A 135 -2.34 9.02 -7.95
C HIS A 135 -3.81 9.25 -7.63
N ILE A 136 -4.66 8.26 -7.94
CA ILE A 136 -6.02 8.18 -7.42
C ILE A 136 -6.02 7.24 -6.23
N VAL A 137 -6.59 7.70 -5.12
CA VAL A 137 -6.61 7.00 -3.84
C VAL A 137 -8.04 6.78 -3.39
N LEU A 138 -8.38 5.54 -3.04
CA LEU A 138 -9.62 5.22 -2.38
C LEU A 138 -9.42 5.29 -0.88
N VAL A 139 -9.95 6.33 -0.24
CA VAL A 139 -9.67 6.64 1.16
C VAL A 139 -10.94 6.74 1.99
N ASN A 140 -10.91 6.23 3.21
CA ASN A 140 -12.00 6.39 4.16
C ASN A 140 -12.08 7.84 4.66
N ARG A 141 -13.25 8.46 4.58
CA ARG A 141 -13.47 9.87 4.90
C ARG A 141 -13.20 10.24 6.36
N ARG A 142 -13.31 9.28 7.29
CA ARG A 142 -13.18 9.52 8.73
C ARG A 142 -11.81 9.12 9.26
N THR A 143 -11.33 7.95 8.87
CA THR A 143 -10.09 7.36 9.41
C THR A 143 -8.88 7.65 8.56
N PHE A 144 -9.06 8.12 7.32
CA PHE A 144 -8.02 8.25 6.29
C PHE A 144 -7.32 6.92 5.97
N PHE A 145 -7.99 5.81 6.22
CA PHE A 145 -7.49 4.50 5.82
C PHE A 145 -7.57 4.36 4.31
N VAL A 146 -6.45 4.00 3.69
CA VAL A 146 -6.30 3.81 2.24
C VAL A 146 -6.68 2.38 1.89
N LEU A 147 -7.75 2.21 1.13
CA LEU A 147 -8.19 0.89 0.67
C LEU A 147 -7.44 0.44 -0.57
N ASP A 148 -7.24 1.36 -1.54
CA ASP A 148 -6.51 1.10 -2.76
C ASP A 148 -5.89 2.37 -3.34
N VAL A 149 -4.89 2.21 -4.21
CA VAL A 149 -4.17 3.29 -4.90
C VAL A 149 -3.99 2.91 -6.36
N PHE A 150 -4.39 3.78 -7.25
CA PHE A 150 -4.08 3.69 -8.67
C PHE A 150 -2.94 4.65 -9.02
N HIS A 151 -1.85 4.13 -9.53
CA HIS A 151 -0.68 4.89 -9.94
C HIS A 151 -0.75 5.21 -11.44
N PHE A 152 -0.76 6.50 -11.78
CA PHE A 152 -0.47 6.91 -13.14
C PHE A 152 1.05 6.91 -13.30
N GLU A 153 1.54 6.26 -14.33
CA GLU A 153 2.97 6.35 -14.72
C GLU A 153 3.16 7.74 -15.37
N LEU A 154 3.86 8.61 -14.65
CA LEU A 154 4.18 9.98 -15.08
C LEU A 154 5.41 10.01 -16.00
#